data_72695f7e546b36a3ace2d734a7fc2eb3
#
_entry.id   72695f7e546b36a3ace2d734a7fc2eb3
#
_cell.length_a   1.000
_cell.length_b   1.000
_cell.length_c   1.000
_cell.angle_alpha   90.00
_cell.angle_beta   90.00
_cell.angle_gamma   90.00
#
_symmetry.space_group_name_H-M   'P 1'
#
loop_
_entity.id
_entity.type
_entity.pdbx_description
1 polymer ?
#
loop_
_entity_poly.entity_id
_entity_poly.type
_entity_poly.pdbx_seq_one_letter_code
_entity_poly.pdbx_strand_id
1 'polypeptide(L)'
;MFYKNSQAVKFSIPGGTNGLIFPSSPKGDQTMAVVEMDGVYPETGYSLNDFCTETIYLLEGSLLAEVGGQEYNLTPGDLLVILPGNRYRITGRGKSVDLITPAWDKAQNHILS
;
A
#
# COMPACT_ATOMS: atom_id res chain seq x y z
N MET A 1 11.50 18.93 6.25
CA MET A 1 11.10 17.99 7.33
C MET A 1 11.99 16.76 7.31
N PHE A 2 12.30 16.25 8.45
CA PHE A 2 13.12 15.05 8.58
C PHE A 2 12.50 14.11 9.62
N TYR A 3 12.28 12.85 9.25
CA TYR A 3 11.80 11.83 10.18
C TYR A 3 12.85 10.72 10.28
N LYS A 4 13.23 10.39 11.50
CA LYS A 4 14.09 9.23 11.77
C LYS A 4 13.27 7.95 11.66
N ASN A 5 13.91 6.84 11.38
CA ASN A 5 13.25 5.53 11.37
C ASN A 5 12.47 5.27 12.67
N SER A 6 13.01 5.69 13.80
CA SER A 6 12.35 5.53 15.10
C SER A 6 11.02 6.27 15.24
N GLN A 7 10.73 7.21 14.35
CA GLN A 7 9.47 7.97 14.34
C GLN A 7 8.39 7.29 13.49
N ALA A 8 8.75 6.28 12.71
CA ALA A 8 7.79 5.49 11.97
C ALA A 8 7.02 4.57 12.92
N VAL A 9 5.74 4.37 12.62
CA VAL A 9 4.85 3.51 13.40
C VAL A 9 4.77 2.15 12.73
N LYS A 10 5.00 1.09 13.50
CA LYS A 10 4.84 -0.28 13.01
C LYS A 10 3.37 -0.60 12.83
N PHE A 11 3.06 -1.31 11.76
CA PHE A 11 1.72 -1.86 11.56
C PHE A 11 1.80 -3.32 11.11
N SER A 12 0.72 -4.05 11.39
CA SER A 12 0.56 -5.44 10.96
C SER A 12 -0.89 -5.63 10.57
N ILE A 13 -1.11 -6.19 9.39
CA ILE A 13 -2.46 -6.44 8.85
C ILE A 13 -2.60 -7.94 8.64
N PRO A 14 -3.73 -8.54 9.04
CA PRO A 14 -3.97 -9.96 8.80
C PRO A 14 -3.79 -10.33 7.33
N GLY A 15 -3.23 -11.50 7.08
CA GLY A 15 -2.93 -11.97 5.72
C GLY A 15 -1.47 -11.84 5.31
N GLY A 16 -0.61 -11.34 6.22
CA GLY A 16 0.84 -11.34 6.00
C GLY A 16 1.43 -10.01 5.54
N THR A 17 0.76 -8.89 5.82
CA THR A 17 1.29 -7.56 5.50
C THR A 17 1.75 -6.87 6.76
N ASN A 18 3.03 -6.46 6.78
CA ASN A 18 3.65 -5.74 7.88
C ASN A 18 4.41 -4.55 7.33
N GLY A 19 4.65 -3.55 8.15
CA GLY A 19 5.44 -2.43 7.69
C GLY A 19 5.65 -1.33 8.72
N LEU A 20 6.16 -0.24 8.18
CA LEU A 20 6.38 1.01 8.90
C LEU A 20 5.70 2.12 8.13
N ILE A 21 4.93 2.94 8.82
CA ILE A 21 4.31 4.11 8.23
C ILE A 21 4.85 5.37 8.91
N PHE A 22 5.32 6.32 8.12
CA PHE A 22 5.82 7.58 8.61
C PHE A 22 4.69 8.59 8.86
N PRO A 23 4.90 9.57 9.74
CA PRO A 23 3.94 10.66 9.87
C PRO A 23 3.69 11.35 8.54
N SER A 24 2.48 11.87 8.34
CA SER A 24 2.18 12.61 7.12
C SER A 24 2.98 13.90 7.05
N SER A 25 3.12 14.45 5.83
CA SER A 25 3.64 15.80 5.65
C SER A 25 2.78 16.83 6.40
N PRO A 26 3.34 18.01 6.77
CA PRO A 26 2.60 19.01 7.55
C PRO A 26 1.27 19.45 6.94
N LYS A 27 1.15 19.41 5.62
CA LYS A 27 -0.07 19.79 4.91
C LYS A 27 -1.04 18.64 4.71
N GLY A 28 -0.69 17.42 5.13
CA GLY A 28 -1.52 16.25 4.94
C GLY A 28 -1.63 15.81 3.47
N ASP A 29 -0.65 16.14 2.63
CA ASP A 29 -0.71 15.85 1.20
C ASP A 29 -0.08 14.50 0.83
N GLN A 30 0.64 13.85 1.75
CA GLN A 30 1.20 12.53 1.49
C GLN A 30 1.52 11.76 2.76
N THR A 31 1.52 10.43 2.63
CA THR A 31 2.04 9.48 3.62
C THR A 31 2.93 8.49 2.90
N MET A 32 4.05 8.14 3.50
CA MET A 32 4.94 7.13 2.96
C MET A 32 5.07 5.95 3.91
N ALA A 33 5.05 4.76 3.35
CA ALA A 33 5.19 3.52 4.10
C ALA A 33 6.21 2.61 3.45
N VAL A 34 6.88 1.80 4.27
CA VAL A 34 7.69 0.68 3.80
C VAL A 34 6.93 -0.58 4.18
N VAL A 35 6.61 -1.40 3.20
CA VAL A 35 5.71 -2.54 3.36
C VAL A 35 6.46 -3.84 3.06
N GLU A 36 6.32 -4.81 3.95
CA GLU A 36 6.77 -6.17 3.74
C GLU A 36 5.54 -7.08 3.67
N MET A 37 5.44 -7.84 2.60
CA MET A 37 4.31 -8.70 2.34
C MET A 37 4.76 -10.14 2.15
N ASP A 38 4.04 -11.05 2.79
CA ASP A 38 4.19 -12.49 2.56
C ASP A 38 2.81 -13.11 2.75
N GLY A 39 2.01 -13.05 1.69
CA GLY A 39 0.63 -13.50 1.73
C GLY A 39 -0.27 -12.72 0.81
N VAL A 40 -1.36 -12.18 1.34
CA VAL A 40 -2.38 -11.49 0.56
C VAL A 40 -2.91 -10.26 1.29
N TYR A 41 -3.15 -9.20 0.56
CA TYR A 41 -3.81 -7.99 1.05
C TYR A 41 -4.93 -7.57 0.10
N PRO A 42 -6.15 -7.34 0.60
CA PRO A 42 -6.61 -7.65 1.96
C PRO A 42 -6.71 -9.17 2.16
N GLU A 43 -6.82 -9.60 3.40
CA GLU A 43 -6.92 -11.03 3.71
C GLU A 43 -8.09 -11.69 3.00
N THR A 44 -9.21 -10.97 2.91
CA THR A 44 -10.39 -11.40 2.14
C THR A 44 -10.93 -10.24 1.33
N GLY A 45 -11.45 -10.52 0.15
CA GLY A 45 -12.10 -9.52 -0.70
C GLY A 45 -11.12 -8.55 -1.35
N TYR A 46 -11.51 -7.30 -1.43
CA TYR A 46 -10.78 -6.23 -2.11
C TYR A 46 -10.71 -4.99 -1.25
N SER A 47 -9.64 -4.22 -1.41
CA SER A 47 -9.49 -2.90 -0.82
C SER A 47 -9.91 -1.84 -1.82
N LEU A 48 -10.54 -0.75 -1.35
CA LEU A 48 -10.96 0.35 -2.19
C LEU A 48 -10.77 1.67 -1.45
N ASN A 49 -10.09 2.60 -2.09
CA ASN A 49 -9.90 3.95 -1.58
C ASN A 49 -10.89 4.91 -2.23
N ASP A 50 -11.55 5.73 -1.44
CA ASP A 50 -12.48 6.73 -1.96
C ASP A 50 -11.75 7.87 -2.68
N PHE A 51 -10.64 8.35 -2.11
CA PHE A 51 -9.92 9.49 -2.68
C PHE A 51 -8.40 9.37 -2.69
N CYS A 52 -7.80 8.43 -1.94
CA CYS A 52 -6.35 8.26 -1.97
C CYS A 52 -5.88 7.53 -3.22
N THR A 53 -4.77 7.99 -3.77
CA THR A 53 -3.99 7.27 -4.77
C THR A 53 -2.86 6.56 -4.03
N GLU A 54 -2.66 5.28 -4.32
CA GLU A 54 -1.52 4.53 -3.79
C GLU A 54 -0.54 4.25 -4.92
N THR A 55 0.72 4.61 -4.70
CA THR A 55 1.81 4.34 -5.64
C THR A 55 2.77 3.38 -4.97
N ILE A 56 2.96 2.21 -5.56
CA ILE A 56 3.76 1.12 -5.01
C ILE A 56 4.98 0.90 -5.88
N TYR A 57 6.17 1.02 -5.28
CA TYR A 57 7.43 0.71 -5.93
C TYR A 57 8.03 -0.54 -5.31
N LEU A 58 8.17 -1.61 -6.10
CA LEU A 58 8.68 -2.89 -5.61
C LEU A 58 10.20 -2.86 -5.53
N LEU A 59 10.74 -3.13 -4.33
CA LEU A 59 12.18 -3.20 -4.07
C LEU A 59 12.71 -4.62 -4.24
N GLU A 60 11.98 -5.61 -3.70
CA GLU A 60 12.40 -7.01 -3.67
C GLU A 60 11.17 -7.90 -3.83
N GLY A 61 11.39 -9.11 -4.34
CA GLY A 61 10.36 -10.13 -4.41
C GLY A 61 9.52 -10.07 -5.67
N SER A 62 8.28 -10.52 -5.56
CA SER A 62 7.33 -10.60 -6.67
C SER A 62 5.92 -10.47 -6.13
N LEU A 63 5.13 -9.59 -6.73
CA LEU A 63 3.74 -9.36 -6.33
C LEU A 63 2.83 -9.48 -7.55
N LEU A 64 1.67 -10.11 -7.33
CA LEU A 64 0.57 -10.10 -8.30
C LEU A 64 -0.49 -9.14 -7.78
N ALA A 65 -0.81 -8.11 -8.55
CA ALA A 65 -1.84 -7.15 -8.21
C ALA A 65 -3.03 -7.28 -9.15
N GLU A 66 -4.23 -7.42 -8.58
CA GLU A 66 -5.48 -7.27 -9.31
C GLU A 66 -6.02 -5.87 -9.02
N VAL A 67 -6.20 -5.07 -10.05
CA VAL A 67 -6.69 -3.69 -9.90
C VAL A 67 -7.77 -3.45 -10.95
N GLY A 68 -9.00 -3.17 -10.50
CA GLY A 68 -10.11 -2.91 -11.40
C GLY A 68 -10.39 -4.03 -12.40
N GLY A 69 -10.14 -5.28 -11.99
CA GLY A 69 -10.33 -6.45 -12.86
C GLY A 69 -9.16 -6.78 -13.77
N GLN A 70 -8.06 -6.04 -13.69
CA GLN A 70 -6.83 -6.31 -14.46
C GLN A 70 -5.74 -6.87 -13.55
N GLU A 71 -4.91 -7.76 -14.07
CA GLU A 71 -3.79 -8.34 -13.33
C GLU A 71 -2.46 -7.75 -13.78
N TYR A 72 -1.60 -7.47 -12.81
CA TYR A 72 -0.25 -6.96 -13.04
C TYR A 72 0.75 -7.76 -12.20
N ASN A 73 1.77 -8.30 -12.86
CA ASN A 73 2.89 -8.96 -12.18
C ASN A 73 4.00 -7.94 -11.97
N LEU A 74 4.29 -7.64 -10.70
CA LEU A 74 5.37 -6.71 -10.36
C LEU A 74 6.65 -7.47 -10.07
N THR A 75 7.74 -7.02 -10.66
CA THR A 75 9.11 -7.43 -10.32
C THR A 75 9.88 -6.21 -9.81
N PRO A 76 11.05 -6.40 -9.16
CA PRO A 76 11.78 -5.28 -8.59
C PRO A 76 12.06 -4.17 -9.61
N GLY A 77 11.78 -2.93 -9.19
CA GLY A 77 11.90 -1.76 -10.06
C GLY A 77 10.60 -1.34 -10.75
N ASP A 78 9.55 -2.16 -10.66
CA ASP A 78 8.25 -1.83 -11.24
C ASP A 78 7.47 -0.89 -10.34
N LEU A 79 6.68 -0.02 -10.97
CA LEU A 79 5.82 0.94 -10.31
C LEU A 79 4.36 0.65 -10.64
N LEU A 80 3.52 0.51 -9.60
CA LEU A 80 2.08 0.36 -9.75
C LEU A 80 1.38 1.58 -9.15
N VAL A 81 0.49 2.19 -9.91
CA VAL A 81 -0.35 3.30 -9.43
C VAL A 81 -1.78 2.81 -9.34
N ILE A 82 -2.35 2.88 -8.14
CA ILE A 82 -3.74 2.50 -7.90
C ILE A 82 -4.54 3.77 -7.67
N LEU A 83 -5.34 4.14 -8.66
CA LEU A 83 -6.19 5.32 -8.58
C LEU A 83 -7.38 5.09 -7.65
N PRO A 84 -7.93 6.14 -7.02
CA PRO A 84 -9.11 5.99 -6.18
C PRO A 84 -10.29 5.43 -6.97
N GLY A 85 -11.17 4.72 -6.28
CA GLY A 85 -12.35 4.11 -6.89
C GLY A 85 -12.10 2.77 -7.56
N ASN A 86 -10.85 2.31 -7.63
CA ASN A 86 -10.52 0.99 -8.17
C ASN A 86 -10.30 0.00 -7.03
N ARG A 87 -11.06 -1.07 -7.01
CA ARG A 87 -10.83 -2.15 -6.05
C ARG A 87 -9.55 -2.89 -6.42
N TYR A 88 -8.81 -3.32 -5.41
CA TYR A 88 -7.56 -4.02 -5.66
C TYR A 88 -7.29 -5.10 -4.61
N ARG A 89 -6.46 -6.06 -5.00
CA ARG A 89 -5.98 -7.17 -4.18
C ARG A 89 -4.57 -7.50 -4.60
N ILE A 90 -3.68 -7.65 -3.64
CA ILE A 90 -2.26 -7.93 -3.91
C ILE A 90 -1.88 -9.23 -3.22
N THR A 91 -1.18 -10.10 -3.94
CA THR A 91 -0.74 -11.40 -3.45
C THR A 91 0.73 -11.57 -3.76
N GLY A 92 1.47 -12.15 -2.83
CA GLY A 92 2.85 -12.52 -3.09
C GLY A 92 3.77 -12.26 -1.92
N ARG A 93 5.06 -12.22 -2.21
CA ARG A 93 6.11 -11.99 -1.22
C ARG A 93 7.06 -10.92 -1.75
N GLY A 94 7.20 -9.85 -0.99
CA GLY A 94 8.08 -8.76 -1.42
C GLY A 94 8.13 -7.62 -0.43
N LYS A 95 9.00 -6.67 -0.77
CA LYS A 95 9.18 -5.43 -0.02
C LYS A 95 9.00 -4.26 -0.96
N SER A 96 8.17 -3.31 -0.56
CA SER A 96 7.84 -2.15 -1.37
C SER A 96 7.91 -0.85 -0.59
N VAL A 97 8.00 0.25 -1.32
CA VAL A 97 7.77 1.59 -0.79
C VAL A 97 6.46 2.07 -1.36
N ASP A 98 5.56 2.49 -0.48
CA ASP A 98 4.23 2.91 -0.86
C ASP A 98 4.06 4.40 -0.54
N LEU A 99 3.68 5.17 -1.55
CA LEU A 99 3.32 6.58 -1.41
C LEU A 99 1.81 6.71 -1.52
N ILE A 100 1.20 7.34 -0.53
CA ILE A 100 -0.25 7.55 -0.46
C ILE A 100 -0.52 9.04 -0.53
N THR A 101 -1.36 9.46 -1.47
CA THR A 101 -1.68 10.88 -1.71
C THR A 101 -3.18 11.06 -1.91
N PRO A 102 -3.86 11.97 -1.19
CA PRO A 102 -3.35 12.70 -0.01
C PRO A 102 -3.00 11.76 1.13
N ALA A 103 -2.58 12.29 2.28
CA ALA A 103 -2.18 11.49 3.44
C ALA A 103 -3.23 10.45 3.79
N TRP A 104 -2.76 9.28 4.21
CA TRP A 104 -3.63 8.18 4.59
C TRP A 104 -4.68 8.60 5.62
N ASP A 105 -5.92 8.26 5.33
CA ASP A 105 -7.07 8.43 6.21
C ASP A 105 -7.85 7.11 6.18
N LYS A 106 -7.91 6.45 7.31
CA LYS A 106 -8.56 5.14 7.42
C LYS A 106 -10.03 5.19 7.02
N ALA A 107 -10.71 6.30 7.27
CA ALA A 107 -12.14 6.43 6.99
C ALA A 107 -12.47 6.37 5.49
N GLN A 108 -11.51 6.68 4.62
CA GLN A 108 -11.71 6.64 3.19
C GLN A 108 -11.40 5.27 2.57
N ASN A 109 -10.85 4.33 3.34
CA ASN A 109 -10.53 2.98 2.85
C ASN A 109 -11.62 1.99 3.27
N HIS A 110 -12.02 1.15 2.35
CA HIS A 110 -13.06 0.16 2.54
C HIS A 110 -12.58 -1.21 2.11
N ILE A 111 -12.94 -2.22 2.87
CA ILE A 111 -12.71 -3.61 2.50
C ILE A 111 -14.04 -4.17 1.99
N LEU A 112 -14.03 -4.63 0.75
CA LEU A 112 -15.19 -5.17 0.07
C LEU A 112 -15.11 -6.69 0.08
N SER A 113 -16.19 -7.32 0.38
CA SER A 113 -16.28 -8.78 0.35
C SER A 113 -16.61 -9.33 -1.05
#